data_2b30ce21bd61a5350b799e8c50815a1c
#
_entry.id   2b30ce21bd61a5350b799e8c50815a1c
#
_cell.length_a   1.000
_cell.length_b   1.000
_cell.length_c   1.000
_cell.angle_alpha   90.00
_cell.angle_beta   90.00
_cell.angle_gamma   90.00
#
_symmetry.space_group_name_H-M   'P 1'
#
loop_
_entity.id
_entity.type
_entity.pdbx_description
1 polymer ?
#
loop_
_entity_poly.entity_id
_entity_poly.type
_entity_poly.pdbx_seq_one_letter_code
_entity_poly.pdbx_strand_id
1 'polypeptide(L)'
;SFIQDLPFSKNHFHKYLPLFPFAIEQFDLSKYDLIISSSHSVAKGVITSPDQLHISYIHSPMRYAWDQMNIYLMKSSYKKFGINLFLRFILQKLRQWDYVSTVRVDKLIANSTFTAKRIKKYWGRESKIIHPPVNTNYFTPNNNRGEFYLSVSRLVPNKRVDLLVKAFNKLHFPLIIVGEGPEKKDLEKIANNNIQFLGFQEDTEIKVLM
;
A
#
# COMPACT_ATOMS: atom_id res chain seq x y z
N SER A 1 15.50 -12.73 0.74
CA SER A 1 15.94 -11.97 -0.45
C SER A 1 17.24 -11.24 -0.11
N PHE A 2 18.21 -11.26 -0.99
CA PHE A 2 19.51 -10.57 -0.81
C PHE A 2 19.37 -9.06 -0.47
N ILE A 3 18.25 -8.43 -0.81
CA ILE A 3 17.99 -7.03 -0.45
C ILE A 3 17.99 -6.82 1.07
N GLN A 4 17.60 -7.83 1.86
CA GLN A 4 17.58 -7.75 3.32
C GLN A 4 19.00 -7.67 3.90
N ASP A 5 19.98 -8.17 3.16
CA ASP A 5 21.40 -8.22 3.56
C ASP A 5 22.17 -6.94 3.13
N LEU A 6 21.51 -6.05 2.35
CA LEU A 6 22.12 -4.80 1.93
C LEU A 6 22.20 -3.79 3.08
N PRO A 7 23.22 -2.90 3.10
CA PRO A 7 23.38 -1.86 4.12
C PRO A 7 22.13 -1.01 4.27
N PHE A 8 21.71 -0.72 5.50
CA PHE A 8 20.54 0.11 5.81
C PHE A 8 19.18 -0.41 5.29
N SER A 9 19.09 -1.65 4.80
CA SER A 9 17.85 -2.22 4.22
C SER A 9 16.70 -2.23 5.22
N LYS A 10 16.94 -2.48 6.50
CA LYS A 10 15.92 -2.52 7.57
C LYS A 10 15.12 -1.21 7.67
N ASN A 11 15.79 -0.05 7.55
CA ASN A 11 15.18 1.27 7.73
C ASN A 11 14.91 2.01 6.42
N HIS A 12 15.59 1.63 5.34
CA HIS A 12 15.55 2.36 4.06
C HIS A 12 15.37 1.43 2.84
N PHE A 13 14.67 0.31 2.99
CA PHE A 13 14.46 -0.67 1.92
C PHE A 13 13.91 -0.04 0.62
N HIS A 14 13.13 1.03 0.72
CA HIS A 14 12.58 1.73 -0.43
C HIS A 14 13.64 2.37 -1.34
N LYS A 15 14.86 2.62 -0.85
CA LYS A 15 15.98 3.10 -1.68
C LYS A 15 16.46 2.04 -2.67
N TYR A 16 16.20 0.76 -2.38
CA TYR A 16 16.52 -0.37 -3.24
C TYR A 16 15.41 -0.75 -4.21
N LEU A 17 14.39 0.09 -4.34
CA LEU A 17 13.26 -0.14 -5.23
C LEU A 17 13.65 -0.55 -6.68
N PRO A 18 14.70 0.01 -7.30
CA PRO A 18 15.15 -0.41 -8.63
C PRO A 18 15.60 -1.87 -8.69
N LEU A 19 16.04 -2.45 -7.57
CA LEU A 19 16.51 -3.84 -7.49
C LEU A 19 15.39 -4.83 -7.17
N PHE A 20 14.20 -4.37 -6.80
CA PHE A 20 13.09 -5.25 -6.44
C PHE A 20 12.66 -6.21 -7.55
N PRO A 21 12.57 -5.77 -8.84
CA PRO A 21 12.34 -6.67 -9.94
C PRO A 21 13.33 -7.83 -10.01
N PHE A 22 14.62 -7.52 -9.97
CA PHE A 22 15.66 -8.53 -9.97
C PHE A 22 15.57 -9.47 -8.77
N ALA A 23 15.34 -8.91 -7.57
CA ALA A 23 15.29 -9.70 -6.34
C ALA A 23 14.12 -10.70 -6.30
N ILE A 24 12.95 -10.33 -6.84
CA ILE A 24 11.80 -11.22 -6.83
C ILE A 24 11.96 -12.37 -7.84
N GLU A 25 12.67 -12.13 -8.93
CA GLU A 25 12.93 -13.12 -9.97
C GLU A 25 14.00 -14.16 -9.55
N GLN A 26 14.71 -13.95 -8.43
CA GLN A 26 15.71 -14.90 -7.92
C GLN A 26 15.09 -15.98 -6.99
N PHE A 27 13.78 -15.95 -6.73
CA PHE A 27 13.16 -16.99 -5.91
C PHE A 27 13.06 -18.30 -6.70
N ASP A 28 13.65 -19.38 -6.16
CA ASP A 28 13.43 -20.70 -6.67
C ASP A 28 12.09 -21.25 -6.17
N LEU A 29 11.16 -21.40 -7.10
CA LEU A 29 9.81 -21.91 -6.85
C LEU A 29 9.59 -23.29 -7.53
N SER A 30 10.64 -23.93 -8.02
CA SER A 30 10.56 -25.18 -8.80
C SER A 30 9.90 -26.34 -8.07
N LYS A 31 9.83 -26.30 -6.74
CA LYS A 31 9.26 -27.37 -5.89
C LYS A 31 7.74 -27.28 -5.72
N TYR A 32 7.09 -26.26 -6.31
CA TYR A 32 5.68 -25.99 -6.08
C TYR A 32 4.91 -26.02 -7.39
N ASP A 33 3.78 -26.70 -7.41
CA ASP A 33 2.86 -26.74 -8.57
C ASP A 33 1.94 -25.51 -8.61
N LEU A 34 1.64 -24.93 -7.45
CA LEU A 34 0.78 -23.75 -7.29
C LEU A 34 1.52 -22.62 -6.58
N ILE A 35 1.60 -21.47 -7.22
CA ILE A 35 2.14 -20.26 -6.68
C ILE A 35 1.00 -19.25 -6.45
N ILE A 36 0.85 -18.75 -5.22
CA ILE A 36 -0.08 -17.68 -4.88
C ILE A 36 0.73 -16.48 -4.43
N SER A 37 0.64 -15.37 -5.17
CA SER A 37 1.31 -14.13 -4.81
C SER A 37 0.32 -13.05 -4.37
N SER A 38 0.60 -12.42 -3.21
CA SER A 38 -0.13 -11.24 -2.72
C SER A 38 0.69 -10.00 -3.07
N SER A 39 0.22 -9.19 -4.03
CA SER A 39 1.05 -8.19 -4.68
C SER A 39 0.47 -6.78 -4.62
N HIS A 40 1.26 -5.85 -4.09
CA HIS A 40 1.05 -4.41 -4.24
C HIS A 40 2.22 -3.73 -5.00
N SER A 41 3.23 -4.52 -5.38
CA SER A 41 4.43 -4.08 -6.09
C SER A 41 4.98 -5.22 -6.94
N VAL A 42 6.02 -5.91 -6.50
CA VAL A 42 6.82 -6.85 -7.32
C VAL A 42 6.45 -8.32 -7.17
N ALA A 43 5.71 -8.72 -6.13
CA ALA A 43 5.49 -10.14 -5.81
C ALA A 43 4.89 -10.96 -6.97
N LYS A 44 4.06 -10.35 -7.82
CA LYS A 44 3.52 -10.99 -9.03
C LYS A 44 4.57 -11.35 -10.09
N GLY A 45 5.78 -10.79 -9.95
CA GLY A 45 6.85 -10.93 -10.94
C GLY A 45 7.77 -12.13 -10.72
N VAL A 46 7.41 -13.08 -9.86
CA VAL A 46 8.15 -14.35 -9.74
C VAL A 46 8.19 -15.09 -11.08
N ILE A 47 9.25 -15.85 -11.29
CA ILE A 47 9.39 -16.71 -12.48
C ILE A 47 8.80 -18.06 -12.16
N THR A 48 7.96 -18.56 -13.04
CA THR A 48 7.32 -19.88 -12.95
C THR A 48 7.58 -20.68 -14.22
N SER A 49 7.54 -22.01 -14.10
CA SER A 49 7.62 -22.93 -15.25
C SER A 49 6.27 -23.06 -15.96
N PRO A 50 6.22 -23.61 -17.19
CA PRO A 50 4.96 -23.81 -17.92
C PRO A 50 3.94 -24.72 -17.21
N ASP A 51 4.42 -25.64 -16.35
CA ASP A 51 3.57 -26.61 -15.65
C ASP A 51 3.06 -26.07 -14.30
N GLN A 52 3.49 -24.88 -13.88
CA GLN A 52 3.09 -24.26 -12.61
C GLN A 52 1.93 -23.29 -12.82
N LEU A 53 0.96 -23.33 -11.93
CA LEU A 53 -0.15 -22.36 -11.91
C LEU A 53 0.20 -21.17 -11.02
N HIS A 54 0.24 -19.97 -11.58
CA HIS A 54 0.45 -18.73 -10.82
C HIS A 54 -0.83 -17.90 -10.72
N ILE A 55 -1.34 -17.76 -9.50
CA ILE A 55 -2.47 -16.89 -9.16
C ILE A 55 -1.96 -15.70 -8.38
N SER A 56 -2.27 -14.47 -8.83
CA SER A 56 -1.84 -13.27 -8.13
C SER A 56 -3.02 -12.45 -7.62
N TYR A 57 -3.06 -12.25 -6.30
CA TYR A 57 -3.99 -11.33 -5.64
C TYR A 57 -3.40 -9.92 -5.62
N ILE A 58 -4.02 -9.02 -6.36
CA ILE A 58 -3.51 -7.68 -6.62
C ILE A 58 -4.21 -6.67 -5.70
N HIS A 59 -3.42 -6.03 -4.82
CA HIS A 59 -3.89 -4.91 -4.01
C HIS A 59 -3.95 -3.61 -4.82
N SER A 60 -2.98 -3.40 -5.69
CA SER A 60 -2.94 -2.31 -6.67
C SER A 60 -1.74 -2.50 -7.59
N PRO A 61 -1.80 -2.12 -8.87
CA PRO A 61 -0.60 -1.79 -9.66
C PRO A 61 0.25 -0.73 -8.96
N MET A 62 1.55 -0.70 -9.24
CA MET A 62 2.53 0.19 -8.58
C MET A 62 2.14 1.67 -8.69
N ARG A 63 1.45 2.22 -7.67
CA ARG A 63 0.92 3.59 -7.71
C ARG A 63 1.99 4.64 -7.96
N TYR A 64 3.15 4.49 -7.31
CA TYR A 64 4.29 5.39 -7.45
C TYR A 64 4.94 5.36 -8.85
N ALA A 65 4.77 4.29 -9.60
CA ALA A 65 5.27 4.18 -10.97
C ALA A 65 4.25 4.67 -12.00
N TRP A 66 2.95 4.56 -11.72
CA TRP A 66 1.86 4.92 -12.63
C TRP A 66 1.26 6.29 -12.28
N ASP A 67 0.01 6.35 -11.91
CA ASP A 67 -0.81 7.56 -11.77
C ASP A 67 -0.41 8.50 -10.63
N GLN A 68 0.23 7.98 -9.59
CA GLN A 68 0.68 8.79 -8.46
C GLN A 68 2.17 9.20 -8.53
N MET A 69 2.84 8.92 -9.66
CA MET A 69 4.26 9.22 -9.83
C MET A 69 4.61 10.67 -9.45
N ASN A 70 3.85 11.64 -9.98
CA ASN A 70 4.12 13.05 -9.72
C ASN A 70 3.96 13.41 -8.24
N ILE A 71 2.97 12.84 -7.54
CA ILE A 71 2.76 13.07 -6.10
C ILE A 71 3.96 12.58 -5.29
N TYR A 72 4.47 11.39 -5.62
CA TYR A 72 5.65 10.83 -4.95
C TYR A 72 6.92 11.63 -5.23
N LEU A 73 7.12 12.08 -6.46
CA LEU A 73 8.28 12.89 -6.84
C LEU A 73 8.24 14.29 -6.21
N MET A 74 7.07 14.92 -6.08
CA MET A 74 6.92 16.24 -5.43
C MET A 74 7.24 16.18 -3.92
N LYS A 75 6.91 15.07 -3.25
CA LYS A 75 7.17 14.87 -1.82
C LYS A 75 8.59 14.38 -1.53
N SER A 76 9.32 13.95 -2.54
CA SER A 76 10.72 13.52 -2.37
C SER A 76 11.63 14.73 -2.15
N SER A 77 12.63 14.57 -1.26
CA SER A 77 13.67 15.59 -1.01
C SER A 77 14.58 15.84 -2.23
N TYR A 78 14.38 15.11 -3.32
CA TYR A 78 15.22 15.16 -4.52
C TYR A 78 14.71 16.19 -5.54
N LYS A 79 14.69 17.46 -5.14
CA LYS A 79 14.24 18.58 -6.00
C LYS A 79 15.27 18.99 -7.08
N LYS A 80 16.51 18.47 -7.03
CA LYS A 80 17.53 18.77 -8.06
C LYS A 80 17.11 18.19 -9.41
N PHE A 81 17.17 19.01 -10.47
CA PHE A 81 16.68 18.67 -11.82
C PHE A 81 17.23 17.34 -12.35
N GLY A 82 18.54 17.11 -12.30
CA GLY A 82 19.15 15.87 -12.80
C GLY A 82 18.71 14.61 -12.05
N ILE A 83 18.56 14.70 -10.70
CA ILE A 83 18.09 13.58 -9.87
C ILE A 83 16.63 13.26 -10.20
N ASN A 84 15.79 14.26 -10.40
CA ASN A 84 14.38 14.06 -10.75
C ASN A 84 14.25 13.35 -12.11
N LEU A 85 15.04 13.73 -13.11
CA LEU A 85 15.05 13.07 -14.42
C LEU A 85 15.50 11.61 -14.33
N PHE A 86 16.53 11.33 -13.56
CA PHE A 86 17.01 9.97 -13.31
C PHE A 86 15.95 9.11 -12.61
N LEU A 87 15.27 9.64 -11.59
CA LEU A 87 14.16 8.93 -10.92
C LEU A 87 13.02 8.64 -11.90
N ARG A 88 12.66 9.58 -12.77
CA ARG A 88 11.64 9.35 -13.80
C ARG A 88 12.03 8.22 -14.77
N PHE A 89 13.30 8.14 -15.15
CA PHE A 89 13.81 7.06 -15.96
C PHE A 89 13.68 5.70 -15.24
N ILE A 90 14.09 5.62 -13.97
CA ILE A 90 13.92 4.40 -13.16
C ILE A 90 12.43 4.00 -13.08
N LEU A 91 11.54 4.95 -12.80
CA LEU A 91 10.12 4.67 -12.73
C LEU A 91 9.53 4.24 -14.06
N GLN A 92 10.07 4.75 -15.19
CA GLN A 92 9.69 4.29 -16.53
C GLN A 92 10.12 2.83 -16.75
N LYS A 93 11.34 2.44 -16.33
CA LYS A 93 11.79 1.05 -16.38
C LYS A 93 10.95 0.13 -15.49
N LEU A 94 10.61 0.59 -14.31
CA LEU A 94 9.71 -0.15 -13.40
C LEU A 94 8.30 -0.34 -14.01
N ARG A 95 7.75 0.65 -14.73
CA ARG A 95 6.47 0.48 -15.44
C ARG A 95 6.55 -0.57 -16.54
N GLN A 96 7.64 -0.58 -17.31
CA GLN A 96 7.88 -1.58 -18.35
C GLN A 96 7.90 -2.99 -17.73
N TRP A 97 8.69 -3.16 -16.68
CA TRP A 97 8.77 -4.43 -15.96
C TRP A 97 7.42 -4.81 -15.31
N ASP A 98 6.72 -3.85 -14.69
CA ASP A 98 5.41 -4.06 -14.06
C ASP A 98 4.37 -4.56 -15.08
N TYR A 99 4.39 -4.02 -16.29
CA TYR A 99 3.55 -4.47 -17.39
C TYR A 99 3.96 -5.87 -17.87
N VAL A 100 5.23 -6.06 -18.23
CA VAL A 100 5.72 -7.32 -18.81
C VAL A 100 5.58 -8.48 -17.82
N SER A 101 5.86 -8.27 -16.54
CA SER A 101 5.76 -9.32 -15.52
C SER A 101 4.33 -9.86 -15.33
N THR A 102 3.30 -9.14 -15.77
CA THR A 102 1.91 -9.63 -15.69
C THR A 102 1.61 -10.77 -16.66
N VAL A 103 2.38 -10.90 -17.74
CA VAL A 103 2.20 -11.98 -18.72
C VAL A 103 2.46 -13.35 -18.10
N ARG A 104 3.33 -13.39 -17.08
CA ARG A 104 3.69 -14.63 -16.36
C ARG A 104 2.65 -15.09 -15.35
N VAL A 105 1.62 -14.28 -15.08
CA VAL A 105 0.56 -14.59 -14.14
C VAL A 105 -0.62 -15.24 -14.88
N ASP A 106 -1.01 -16.44 -14.54
CA ASP A 106 -2.12 -17.14 -15.18
C ASP A 106 -3.47 -16.53 -14.82
N LYS A 107 -3.69 -16.25 -13.52
CA LYS A 107 -4.94 -15.68 -13.02
C LYS A 107 -4.68 -14.44 -12.16
N LEU A 108 -5.32 -13.34 -12.53
CA LEU A 108 -5.31 -12.11 -11.75
C LEU A 108 -6.59 -11.97 -10.93
N ILE A 109 -6.43 -11.71 -9.65
CA ILE A 109 -7.52 -11.41 -8.72
C ILE A 109 -7.31 -9.98 -8.22
N ALA A 110 -8.33 -9.14 -8.37
CA ALA A 110 -8.33 -7.77 -7.87
C ALA A 110 -9.07 -7.71 -6.52
N ASN A 111 -8.56 -6.95 -5.56
CA ASN A 111 -9.21 -6.74 -4.27
C ASN A 111 -10.47 -5.85 -4.34
N SER A 112 -10.70 -5.17 -5.46
CA SER A 112 -11.81 -4.23 -5.64
C SER A 112 -12.06 -3.92 -7.11
N THR A 113 -13.25 -3.42 -7.42
CA THR A 113 -13.59 -2.90 -8.75
C THR A 113 -12.62 -1.80 -9.20
N PHE A 114 -12.19 -0.94 -8.27
CA PHE A 114 -11.22 0.11 -8.56
C PHE A 114 -9.86 -0.48 -9.00
N THR A 115 -9.38 -1.49 -8.30
CA THR A 115 -8.14 -2.19 -8.67
C THR A 115 -8.28 -2.93 -9.99
N ALA A 116 -9.43 -3.58 -10.25
CA ALA A 116 -9.70 -4.23 -11.54
C ALA A 116 -9.64 -3.24 -12.71
N LYS A 117 -10.23 -2.04 -12.57
CA LYS A 117 -10.12 -0.96 -13.56
C LYS A 117 -8.67 -0.54 -13.80
N ARG A 118 -7.84 -0.48 -12.75
CA ARG A 118 -6.41 -0.14 -12.88
C ARG A 118 -5.62 -1.26 -13.59
N ILE A 119 -5.89 -2.52 -13.26
CA ILE A 119 -5.30 -3.69 -13.94
C ILE A 119 -5.63 -3.61 -15.44
N LYS A 120 -6.89 -3.42 -15.79
CA LYS A 120 -7.31 -3.27 -17.19
C LYS A 120 -6.62 -2.09 -17.87
N LYS A 121 -6.54 -0.93 -17.21
CA LYS A 121 -5.94 0.28 -17.77
C LYS A 121 -4.45 0.17 -18.00
N TYR A 122 -3.70 -0.38 -17.02
CA TYR A 122 -2.24 -0.36 -17.05
C TYR A 122 -1.61 -1.61 -17.64
N TRP A 123 -2.27 -2.76 -17.49
CA TRP A 123 -1.75 -4.04 -17.93
C TRP A 123 -2.52 -4.67 -19.10
N GLY A 124 -3.67 -4.08 -19.47
CA GLY A 124 -4.53 -4.60 -20.56
C GLY A 124 -5.19 -5.94 -20.26
N ARG A 125 -5.14 -6.40 -18.99
CA ARG A 125 -5.64 -7.72 -18.57
C ARG A 125 -6.94 -7.62 -17.77
N GLU A 126 -7.76 -8.67 -17.88
CA GLU A 126 -8.93 -8.84 -17.01
C GLU A 126 -8.53 -9.47 -15.68
N SER A 127 -9.34 -9.25 -14.65
CA SER A 127 -9.15 -9.84 -13.33
C SER A 127 -10.48 -10.17 -12.67
N LYS A 128 -10.52 -11.27 -11.91
CA LYS A 128 -11.67 -11.59 -11.05
C LYS A 128 -11.62 -10.70 -9.81
N ILE A 129 -12.77 -10.20 -9.36
CA ILE A 129 -12.85 -9.41 -8.13
C ILE A 129 -13.16 -10.35 -6.96
N ILE A 130 -12.29 -10.32 -5.94
CA ILE A 130 -12.51 -10.97 -4.64
C ILE A 130 -12.12 -9.93 -3.59
N HIS A 131 -13.12 -9.44 -2.84
CA HIS A 131 -12.88 -8.45 -1.79
C HIS A 131 -12.08 -9.05 -0.62
N PRO A 132 -11.28 -8.23 0.09
CA PRO A 132 -10.58 -8.68 1.29
C PRO A 132 -11.58 -9.19 2.34
N PRO A 133 -11.29 -10.31 3.01
CA PRO A 133 -12.16 -10.80 4.08
C PRO A 133 -12.08 -9.87 5.30
N VAL A 134 -13.18 -9.82 6.05
CA VAL A 134 -13.25 -9.16 7.35
C VAL A 134 -13.63 -10.20 8.40
N ASN A 135 -12.95 -10.18 9.54
CA ASN A 135 -13.28 -11.08 10.65
C ASN A 135 -14.52 -10.59 11.42
N THR A 136 -15.70 -10.87 10.86
CA THR A 136 -16.98 -10.45 11.42
C THR A 136 -17.32 -11.14 12.74
N ASN A 137 -16.69 -12.27 13.05
CA ASN A 137 -16.86 -12.94 14.34
C ASN A 137 -16.08 -12.24 15.47
N TYR A 138 -15.00 -11.55 15.11
CA TYR A 138 -14.20 -10.79 16.05
C TYR A 138 -14.74 -9.37 16.24
N PHE A 139 -14.98 -8.64 15.16
CA PHE A 139 -15.58 -7.30 15.17
C PHE A 139 -17.10 -7.40 15.11
N THR A 140 -17.71 -7.61 16.25
CA THR A 140 -19.18 -7.71 16.36
C THR A 140 -19.78 -6.32 16.62
N PRO A 141 -20.93 -5.98 16.01
CA PRO A 141 -21.60 -4.72 16.28
C PRO A 141 -21.92 -4.56 17.77
N ASN A 142 -21.69 -3.37 18.31
CA ASN A 142 -22.08 -2.99 19.65
C ASN A 142 -23.14 -1.89 19.58
N ASN A 143 -24.22 -2.02 20.33
CA ASN A 143 -25.28 -1.01 20.40
C ASN A 143 -24.95 0.17 21.33
N ASN A 144 -23.94 0.02 22.20
CA ASN A 144 -23.44 1.11 23.03
C ASN A 144 -22.54 2.03 22.20
N ARG A 145 -23.12 3.08 21.66
CA ARG A 145 -22.35 4.08 20.89
C ARG A 145 -21.65 5.05 21.83
N GLY A 146 -20.35 5.23 21.63
CA GLY A 146 -19.59 6.30 22.27
C GLY A 146 -19.96 7.67 21.69
N GLU A 147 -19.67 8.73 22.41
CA GLU A 147 -19.93 10.12 22.00
C GLU A 147 -18.77 10.70 21.19
N PHE A 148 -18.01 9.88 20.48
CA PHE A 148 -16.86 10.29 19.69
C PHE A 148 -16.87 9.65 18.30
N TYR A 149 -16.15 10.27 17.39
CA TYR A 149 -15.84 9.70 16.07
C TYR A 149 -14.49 8.99 16.13
N LEU A 150 -14.36 7.86 15.43
CA LEU A 150 -13.16 7.03 15.40
C LEU A 150 -12.55 7.00 13.98
N SER A 151 -11.25 7.21 13.90
CA SER A 151 -10.46 7.00 12.67
C SER A 151 -9.28 6.09 12.95
N VAL A 152 -9.24 4.92 12.30
CA VAL A 152 -8.16 3.95 12.42
C VAL A 152 -7.40 3.87 11.10
N SER A 153 -6.18 4.41 11.04
CA SER A 153 -5.36 4.35 9.83
C SER A 153 -3.90 4.71 10.08
N ARG A 154 -3.01 4.28 9.17
CA ARG A 154 -1.65 4.82 9.14
C ARG A 154 -1.67 6.33 8.83
N LEU A 155 -0.87 7.09 9.55
CA LEU A 155 -0.76 8.55 9.38
C LEU A 155 0.24 8.88 8.26
N VAL A 156 -0.21 8.63 7.02
CA VAL A 156 0.56 8.81 5.79
C VAL A 156 -0.19 9.69 4.79
N PRO A 157 0.51 10.40 3.89
CA PRO A 157 -0.08 11.41 3.01
C PRO A 157 -1.28 10.96 2.18
N ASN A 158 -1.29 9.71 1.74
CA ASN A 158 -2.37 9.17 0.91
C ASN A 158 -3.65 8.83 1.68
N LYS A 159 -3.62 8.83 3.01
CA LYS A 159 -4.81 8.65 3.87
C LYS A 159 -5.55 9.96 4.14
N ARG A 160 -4.91 11.11 3.86
CA ARG A 160 -5.49 12.44 3.96
C ARG A 160 -6.10 12.74 5.33
N VAL A 161 -5.44 12.26 6.40
CA VAL A 161 -5.88 12.54 7.78
C VAL A 161 -5.82 14.06 8.09
N ASP A 162 -5.02 14.82 7.33
CA ASP A 162 -5.00 16.27 7.36
C ASP A 162 -6.39 16.91 7.10
N LEU A 163 -7.16 16.34 6.16
CA LEU A 163 -8.52 16.82 5.87
C LEU A 163 -9.48 16.48 7.00
N LEU A 164 -9.33 15.29 7.60
CA LEU A 164 -10.14 14.87 8.74
C LEU A 164 -9.91 15.83 9.93
N VAL A 165 -8.64 16.07 10.30
CA VAL A 165 -8.30 17.01 11.39
C VAL A 165 -8.87 18.41 11.13
N LYS A 166 -8.69 18.95 9.90
CA LYS A 166 -9.23 20.28 9.54
C LYS A 166 -10.77 20.32 9.62
N ALA A 167 -11.45 19.25 9.26
CA ALA A 167 -12.92 19.17 9.35
C ALA A 167 -13.36 19.18 10.82
N PHE A 168 -12.74 18.35 11.66
CA PHE A 168 -13.11 18.23 13.08
C PHE A 168 -12.71 19.45 13.91
N ASN A 169 -11.65 20.16 13.51
CA ASN A 169 -11.35 21.48 14.09
C ASN A 169 -12.50 22.51 13.90
N LYS A 170 -13.25 22.40 12.79
CA LYS A 170 -14.42 23.26 12.51
C LYS A 170 -15.69 22.75 13.17
N LEU A 171 -15.86 21.43 13.24
CA LEU A 171 -17.07 20.80 13.77
C LEU A 171 -17.10 20.75 15.30
N HIS A 172 -15.94 20.80 15.95
CA HIS A 172 -15.75 20.69 17.40
C HIS A 172 -16.28 19.39 18.04
N PHE A 173 -16.61 18.37 17.25
CA PHE A 173 -16.99 17.06 17.76
C PHE A 173 -15.74 16.29 18.25
N PRO A 174 -15.87 15.44 19.30
CA PRO A 174 -14.78 14.59 19.74
C PRO A 174 -14.33 13.63 18.65
N LEU A 175 -13.03 13.58 18.37
CA LEU A 175 -12.42 12.66 17.40
C LEU A 175 -11.25 11.92 18.04
N ILE A 176 -11.27 10.60 17.93
CA ILE A 176 -10.15 9.73 18.29
C ILE A 176 -9.46 9.25 17.02
N ILE A 177 -8.16 9.46 16.93
CA ILE A 177 -7.31 9.00 15.81
C ILE A 177 -6.36 7.92 16.33
N VAL A 178 -6.52 6.71 15.79
CA VAL A 178 -5.66 5.55 16.07
C VAL A 178 -4.74 5.31 14.89
N GLY A 179 -3.45 5.16 15.17
CA GLY A 179 -2.41 4.81 14.20
C GLY A 179 -1.14 5.64 14.33
N GLU A 180 -0.12 5.21 13.62
CA GLU A 180 1.20 5.83 13.56
C GLU A 180 1.59 6.17 12.13
N GLY A 181 2.53 7.11 11.99
CA GLY A 181 3.08 7.45 10.68
C GLY A 181 3.86 8.77 10.68
N PRO A 182 4.56 9.06 9.59
CA PRO A 182 5.43 10.23 9.49
C PRO A 182 4.69 11.58 9.61
N GLU A 183 3.38 11.62 9.38
CA GLU A 183 2.59 12.85 9.47
C GLU A 183 2.06 13.13 10.89
N LYS A 184 2.24 12.20 11.87
CA LYS A 184 1.68 12.36 13.24
C LYS A 184 1.99 13.70 13.86
N LYS A 185 3.28 14.07 13.94
CA LYS A 185 3.72 15.32 14.57
C LYS A 185 3.12 16.58 13.93
N ASP A 186 2.94 16.56 12.61
CA ASP A 186 2.38 17.71 11.92
C ASP A 186 0.85 17.77 12.04
N LEU A 187 0.19 16.63 12.14
CA LEU A 187 -1.24 16.53 12.43
C LEU A 187 -1.56 16.99 13.85
N GLU A 188 -0.76 16.57 14.84
CA GLU A 188 -0.90 17.01 16.25
C GLU A 188 -0.75 18.52 16.41
N LYS A 189 0.17 19.17 15.65
CA LYS A 189 0.35 20.64 15.69
C LYS A 189 -0.87 21.43 15.23
N ILE A 190 -1.68 20.87 14.32
CA ILE A 190 -2.84 21.56 13.75
C ILE A 190 -4.16 21.13 14.37
N ALA A 191 -4.15 20.12 15.24
CA ALA A 191 -5.33 19.59 15.90
C ALA A 191 -5.75 20.46 17.09
N ASN A 192 -7.05 20.70 17.24
CA ASN A 192 -7.63 21.33 18.41
C ASN A 192 -7.83 20.29 19.54
N ASN A 193 -8.20 20.75 20.74
CA ASN A 193 -8.34 19.93 21.95
C ASN A 193 -9.43 18.84 21.88
N ASN A 194 -10.35 18.93 20.92
CA ASN A 194 -11.36 17.92 20.68
C ASN A 194 -10.83 16.70 19.88
N ILE A 195 -9.57 16.67 19.46
CA ILE A 195 -8.96 15.60 18.68
C ILE A 195 -7.86 14.93 19.50
N GLN A 196 -8.02 13.64 19.75
CA GLN A 196 -7.07 12.82 20.50
C GLN A 196 -6.35 11.83 19.60
N PHE A 197 -5.01 11.75 19.71
CA PHE A 197 -4.18 10.77 19.03
C PHE A 197 -3.73 9.69 20.02
N LEU A 198 -4.19 8.44 19.81
CA LEU A 198 -3.83 7.31 20.69
C LEU A 198 -2.55 6.58 20.24
N GLY A 199 -2.03 6.91 19.04
CA GLY A 199 -0.92 6.15 18.48
C GLY A 199 -1.36 4.77 17.97
N PHE A 200 -0.43 3.82 17.90
CA PHE A 200 -0.75 2.43 17.56
C PHE A 200 -1.53 1.78 18.68
N GLN A 201 -2.58 1.05 18.31
CA GLN A 201 -3.39 0.23 19.22
C GLN A 201 -3.52 -1.17 18.63
N GLU A 202 -3.59 -2.17 19.48
CA GLU A 202 -3.87 -3.54 19.08
C GLU A 202 -5.37 -3.72 18.73
N ASP A 203 -5.67 -4.81 18.03
CA ASP A 203 -7.07 -5.09 17.60
C ASP A 203 -8.04 -5.19 18.77
N THR A 204 -7.58 -5.59 19.96
CA THR A 204 -8.38 -5.64 21.20
C THR A 204 -8.84 -4.25 21.64
N GLU A 205 -7.95 -3.28 21.64
CA GLU A 205 -8.27 -1.88 21.99
C GLU A 205 -9.14 -1.24 20.90
N ILE A 206 -8.81 -1.51 19.61
CA ILE A 206 -9.63 -1.01 18.50
C ILE A 206 -11.06 -1.53 18.60
N LYS A 207 -11.25 -2.81 18.94
CA LYS A 207 -12.57 -3.41 19.13
C LYS A 207 -13.39 -2.71 20.24
N VAL A 208 -12.74 -2.29 21.32
CA VAL A 208 -13.39 -1.56 22.41
C VAL A 208 -13.82 -0.16 21.98
N LEU A 209 -13.02 0.48 21.10
CA LEU A 209 -13.32 1.82 20.58
C LEU A 209 -14.41 1.82 19.49
N MET A 210 -14.69 0.66 18.86
CA MET A 210 -15.68 0.51 17.80
C MET A 210 -17.07 0.22 18.36
#